data_905be7f0656b5a781e1318ae79a8c682
#
_entry.id   905be7f0656b5a781e1318ae79a8c682
#
_cell.length_a   1.000
_cell.length_b   1.000
_cell.length_c   1.000
_cell.angle_alpha   90.00
_cell.angle_beta   90.00
_cell.angle_gamma   90.00
#
_symmetry.space_group_name_H-M   'P 1'
#
loop_
_entity.id
_entity.type
_entity.pdbx_description
1 polymer ?
#
loop_
_entity_poly.entity_id
_entity_poly.type
_entity_poly.pdbx_seq_one_letter_code
_entity_poly.pdbx_strand_id
1 'polypeptide(L)'
;MSRNHLVRTLFACFTLVMALQVAAQKPAAKFVISDLIATGATVVKLSDGFIFTEGPAVDIDGNVYFSDVQTSKAYKWSVDGELTTFREQSGGSNGMYFDQTGNLLVCESGERRVTRVSLDGSVSVLADSYDGKKLNSPNDIWADPNGGIYFSDPRFRDQTGVEQDGHHVYYIPSDGTLIQRVVDNLEAPNGVLGTADGSKLYVADHGPDTGSEMTYVYDIQSDGRLGNRQIAAPQGSDGMTLDEHGNLYLTSEGVDIYTQSGNKIVSIDIPERPTNVVFGGVDRKTLFITARTGIYSLKMMVRGQ
;
A
#
# COMPACT_ATOMS: atom_id res chain seq x y z
N MET A 1 49.02 35.57 -65.75
CA MET A 1 49.10 36.22 -64.43
C MET A 1 47.84 35.88 -63.67
N SER A 2 47.94 34.87 -62.77
CA SER A 2 46.82 34.33 -62.00
C SER A 2 47.12 34.54 -60.53
N ARG A 3 46.22 35.21 -59.81
CA ARG A 3 46.33 35.43 -58.35
C ARG A 3 45.38 34.45 -57.65
N ASN A 4 45.95 33.48 -56.95
CA ASN A 4 45.21 32.57 -56.07
C ASN A 4 44.85 33.32 -54.76
N HIS A 5 43.56 33.37 -54.43
CA HIS A 5 43.09 33.74 -53.11
C HIS A 5 42.81 32.49 -52.26
N LEU A 6 43.61 32.32 -51.24
CA LEU A 6 43.44 31.28 -50.22
C LEU A 6 42.44 31.76 -49.19
N VAL A 7 41.23 31.15 -49.13
CA VAL A 7 40.25 31.36 -48.03
C VAL A 7 40.61 30.44 -46.91
N ARG A 8 40.99 31.01 -45.77
CA ARG A 8 41.19 30.28 -44.49
C ARG A 8 39.84 30.24 -43.74
N THR A 9 39.21 29.07 -43.65
CA THR A 9 38.05 28.85 -42.80
C THR A 9 38.54 28.54 -41.37
N LEU A 10 38.25 29.43 -40.42
CA LEU A 10 38.43 29.15 -38.99
C LEU A 10 37.26 28.26 -38.48
N PHE A 11 37.55 27.09 -38.05
CA PHE A 11 36.63 26.28 -37.24
C PHE A 11 36.76 26.71 -35.77
N ALA A 12 35.75 27.36 -35.22
CA ALA A 12 35.63 27.60 -33.79
C ALA A 12 34.97 26.38 -33.15
N CYS A 13 35.77 25.64 -32.37
CA CYS A 13 35.29 24.49 -31.56
C CYS A 13 34.68 25.05 -30.28
N PHE A 14 33.33 25.06 -30.20
CA PHE A 14 32.63 25.39 -28.95
C PHE A 14 32.55 24.09 -28.10
N THR A 15 33.40 24.00 -27.11
CA THR A 15 33.28 22.97 -26.05
C THR A 15 32.18 23.40 -25.06
N LEU A 16 31.03 22.76 -25.14
CA LEU A 16 29.94 22.90 -24.19
C LEU A 16 30.30 22.14 -22.91
N VAL A 17 30.73 22.82 -21.86
CA VAL A 17 30.92 22.24 -20.53
C VAL A 17 29.54 22.15 -19.87
N MET A 18 28.92 20.97 -19.90
CA MET A 18 27.76 20.66 -19.04
C MET A 18 28.26 20.53 -17.58
N ALA A 19 27.98 21.54 -16.77
CA ALA A 19 28.11 21.42 -15.32
C ALA A 19 26.97 20.53 -14.82
N LEU A 20 27.27 19.26 -14.45
CA LEU A 20 26.37 18.45 -13.64
C LEU A 20 26.23 19.13 -12.27
N GLN A 21 25.07 19.78 -12.04
CA GLN A 21 24.65 20.13 -10.69
C GLN A 21 24.26 18.83 -9.97
N VAL A 22 25.16 18.29 -9.18
CA VAL A 22 24.83 17.27 -8.16
C VAL A 22 24.00 18.01 -7.12
N ALA A 23 22.69 17.80 -7.16
CA ALA A 23 21.80 18.26 -6.09
C ALA A 23 22.29 17.62 -4.79
N ALA A 24 22.71 18.43 -3.83
CA ALA A 24 23.10 17.96 -2.52
C ALA A 24 21.90 17.27 -1.88
N GLN A 25 21.99 15.96 -1.72
CA GLN A 25 20.96 15.15 -1.07
C GLN A 25 20.83 15.64 0.38
N LYS A 26 19.64 16.14 0.73
CA LYS A 26 19.34 16.60 2.09
C LYS A 26 19.63 15.45 3.05
N PRO A 27 20.39 15.63 4.15
CA PRO A 27 20.68 14.54 5.05
C PRO A 27 19.36 13.95 5.56
N ALA A 28 19.24 12.61 5.53
CA ALA A 28 18.06 11.91 6.02
C ALA A 28 17.79 12.32 7.46
N ALA A 29 16.56 12.67 7.78
CA ALA A 29 16.16 13.02 9.14
C ALA A 29 16.42 11.81 10.04
N LYS A 30 17.10 12.03 11.16
CA LYS A 30 17.29 11.00 12.20
C LYS A 30 16.04 11.03 13.07
N PHE A 31 15.13 10.08 12.88
CA PHE A 31 14.01 9.86 13.76
C PHE A 31 14.45 9.03 14.98
N VAL A 32 13.90 9.38 16.16
CA VAL A 32 13.98 8.58 17.37
C VAL A 32 12.56 8.20 17.79
N ILE A 33 12.42 7.16 18.63
CA ILE A 33 11.12 6.61 19.04
C ILE A 33 10.17 7.71 19.58
N SER A 34 10.71 8.66 20.35
CA SER A 34 9.94 9.78 20.91
C SER A 34 9.37 10.74 19.87
N ASP A 35 9.86 10.71 18.63
CA ASP A 35 9.34 11.55 17.54
C ASP A 35 8.12 10.90 16.88
N LEU A 36 7.96 9.58 17.04
CA LEU A 36 6.93 8.78 16.38
C LEU A 36 5.81 8.39 17.35
N ILE A 37 6.14 7.93 18.55
CA ILE A 37 5.20 7.38 19.53
C ILE A 37 4.95 8.43 20.62
N ALA A 38 3.68 8.66 20.97
CA ALA A 38 3.32 9.61 22.03
C ALA A 38 3.91 9.18 23.38
N THR A 39 4.40 10.14 24.15
CA THR A 39 5.05 9.88 25.44
C THR A 39 4.12 9.10 26.38
N GLY A 40 4.59 7.95 26.86
CA GLY A 40 3.84 7.07 27.75
C GLY A 40 2.72 6.27 27.07
N ALA A 41 2.57 6.37 25.75
CA ALA A 41 1.60 5.54 25.02
C ALA A 41 2.00 4.06 25.05
N THR A 42 1.00 3.20 25.18
CA THR A 42 1.13 1.75 25.11
C THR A 42 0.14 1.19 24.11
N VAL A 43 0.42 0.02 23.58
CA VAL A 43 -0.53 -0.71 22.72
C VAL A 43 -1.76 -1.09 23.54
N VAL A 44 -2.94 -0.73 23.06
CA VAL A 44 -4.23 -0.97 23.70
C VAL A 44 -5.04 -1.92 22.83
N LYS A 45 -5.53 -3.03 23.42
CA LYS A 45 -6.53 -3.87 22.74
C LYS A 45 -7.87 -3.14 22.71
N LEU A 46 -8.44 -2.95 21.51
CA LEU A 46 -9.73 -2.30 21.32
C LEU A 46 -10.88 -3.29 21.37
N SER A 47 -10.73 -4.45 20.71
CA SER A 47 -11.71 -5.54 20.70
C SER A 47 -11.02 -6.85 20.32
N ASP A 48 -11.71 -7.97 20.55
CA ASP A 48 -11.32 -9.33 20.14
C ASP A 48 -12.55 -10.17 19.80
N GLY A 49 -12.32 -11.49 19.55
CA GLY A 49 -13.40 -12.41 19.20
C GLY A 49 -13.61 -12.58 17.70
N PHE A 50 -12.70 -12.06 16.90
CA PHE A 50 -12.65 -12.28 15.44
C PHE A 50 -11.89 -13.59 15.12
N ILE A 51 -11.93 -14.02 13.85
CA ILE A 51 -11.15 -15.19 13.41
C ILE A 51 -9.86 -14.75 12.70
N PHE A 52 -9.95 -13.77 11.78
CA PHE A 52 -8.78 -13.23 11.09
C PHE A 52 -9.06 -11.83 10.58
N THR A 53 -8.67 -10.84 11.39
CA THR A 53 -8.85 -9.42 11.08
C THR A 53 -7.84 -8.95 10.06
N GLU A 54 -8.27 -8.12 9.10
CA GLU A 54 -7.48 -7.65 7.97
C GLU A 54 -7.98 -6.32 7.41
N GLY A 55 -7.17 -5.76 6.49
CA GLY A 55 -7.48 -4.74 5.53
C GLY A 55 -8.12 -3.48 6.08
N PRO A 56 -7.53 -2.84 7.10
CA PRO A 56 -8.13 -1.66 7.71
C PRO A 56 -8.07 -0.47 6.75
N ALA A 57 -9.21 0.20 6.58
CA ALA A 57 -9.38 1.44 5.82
C ALA A 57 -9.96 2.53 6.71
N VAL A 58 -9.59 3.78 6.48
CA VAL A 58 -10.04 4.91 7.28
C VAL A 58 -10.88 5.86 6.45
N ASP A 59 -12.08 6.22 6.92
CA ASP A 59 -12.95 7.19 6.26
C ASP A 59 -12.53 8.65 6.57
N ILE A 60 -13.19 9.62 5.95
CA ILE A 60 -12.86 11.04 6.10
C ILE A 60 -13.00 11.52 7.56
N ASP A 61 -13.90 10.92 8.33
CA ASP A 61 -14.17 11.28 9.73
C ASP A 61 -13.18 10.62 10.71
N GLY A 62 -12.34 9.67 10.24
CA GLY A 62 -11.35 8.97 11.05
C GLY A 62 -11.83 7.63 11.63
N ASN A 63 -13.04 7.19 11.26
CA ASN A 63 -13.49 5.84 11.61
C ASN A 63 -12.71 4.81 10.80
N VAL A 64 -12.48 3.63 11.39
CA VAL A 64 -11.72 2.56 10.74
C VAL A 64 -12.67 1.41 10.40
N TYR A 65 -12.62 0.97 9.15
CA TYR A 65 -13.30 -0.22 8.67
C TYR A 65 -12.28 -1.33 8.53
N PHE A 66 -12.64 -2.56 8.84
CA PHE A 66 -11.75 -3.71 8.73
C PHE A 66 -12.54 -4.98 8.44
N SER A 67 -11.87 -5.97 7.90
CA SER A 67 -12.43 -7.28 7.55
C SER A 67 -12.19 -8.31 8.65
N ASP A 68 -13.12 -9.23 8.84
CA ASP A 68 -12.85 -10.57 9.36
C ASP A 68 -13.02 -11.55 8.20
N VAL A 69 -11.92 -11.85 7.56
CA VAL A 69 -11.86 -12.55 6.26
C VAL A 69 -12.58 -13.90 6.30
N GLN A 70 -12.36 -14.66 7.38
CA GLN A 70 -12.86 -16.02 7.49
C GLN A 70 -14.36 -16.11 7.81
N THR A 71 -14.91 -15.07 8.46
CA THR A 71 -16.36 -14.98 8.71
C THR A 71 -17.11 -14.30 7.58
N SER A 72 -16.40 -13.79 6.57
CA SER A 72 -16.97 -12.97 5.50
C SER A 72 -17.75 -11.77 6.02
N LYS A 73 -17.25 -11.11 7.06
CA LYS A 73 -17.83 -9.90 7.63
C LYS A 73 -16.88 -8.72 7.54
N ALA A 74 -17.45 -7.53 7.45
CA ALA A 74 -16.70 -6.31 7.61
C ALA A 74 -17.31 -5.48 8.75
N TYR A 75 -16.44 -4.82 9.51
CA TYR A 75 -16.78 -4.07 10.71
C TYR A 75 -16.35 -2.62 10.57
N LYS A 76 -16.95 -1.76 11.39
CA LYS A 76 -16.56 -0.37 11.58
C LYS A 76 -16.26 -0.13 13.05
N TRP A 77 -15.08 0.42 13.33
CA TRP A 77 -14.69 1.01 14.61
C TRP A 77 -14.82 2.52 14.51
N SER A 78 -15.76 3.11 15.25
CA SER A 78 -16.00 4.56 15.19
C SER A 78 -14.95 5.34 15.98
N VAL A 79 -14.85 6.64 15.71
CA VAL A 79 -13.99 7.55 16.49
C VAL A 79 -14.42 7.67 17.96
N ASP A 80 -15.67 7.34 18.27
CA ASP A 80 -16.23 7.31 19.63
C ASP A 80 -15.96 5.97 20.34
N GLY A 81 -15.30 5.01 19.66
CA GLY A 81 -14.93 3.71 20.22
C GLY A 81 -16.03 2.65 20.16
N GLU A 82 -16.97 2.79 19.23
CA GLU A 82 -18.03 1.81 19.02
C GLU A 82 -17.70 0.84 17.88
N LEU A 83 -17.86 -0.46 18.14
CA LEU A 83 -17.76 -1.51 17.14
C LEU A 83 -19.13 -1.84 16.57
N THR A 84 -19.29 -1.75 15.26
CA THR A 84 -20.52 -2.13 14.56
C THR A 84 -20.21 -3.01 13.36
N THR A 85 -21.13 -3.92 13.00
CA THR A 85 -21.03 -4.67 11.76
C THR A 85 -21.39 -3.76 10.60
N PHE A 86 -20.48 -3.60 9.65
CA PHE A 86 -20.69 -2.83 8.43
C PHE A 86 -21.33 -3.67 7.32
N ARG A 87 -20.82 -4.90 7.10
CA ARG A 87 -21.37 -5.86 6.12
C ARG A 87 -21.38 -7.27 6.70
N GLU A 88 -22.56 -7.92 6.70
CA GLU A 88 -22.74 -9.33 7.15
C GLU A 88 -22.26 -10.35 6.10
N GLN A 89 -22.24 -9.97 4.84
CA GLN A 89 -21.77 -10.79 3.72
C GLN A 89 -20.82 -9.94 2.88
N SER A 90 -19.54 -9.97 3.24
CA SER A 90 -18.52 -9.14 2.63
C SER A 90 -17.80 -9.81 1.45
N GLY A 91 -18.18 -11.04 1.05
CA GLY A 91 -17.51 -11.77 -0.03
C GLY A 91 -16.12 -12.28 0.34
N GLY A 92 -15.85 -12.48 1.65
CA GLY A 92 -14.49 -12.76 2.13
C GLY A 92 -13.58 -11.55 1.89
N SER A 93 -14.08 -10.34 2.24
CA SER A 93 -13.30 -9.11 2.12
C SER A 93 -11.95 -9.24 2.83
N ASN A 94 -10.92 -8.63 2.26
CA ASN A 94 -9.58 -8.53 2.80
C ASN A 94 -9.17 -7.06 2.83
N GLY A 95 -8.26 -6.60 1.99
CA GLY A 95 -7.85 -5.21 1.88
C GLY A 95 -8.99 -4.28 1.47
N MET A 96 -9.03 -3.12 2.10
CA MET A 96 -10.00 -2.06 1.81
C MET A 96 -9.30 -0.70 1.71
N TYR A 97 -9.88 0.21 0.94
CA TYR A 97 -9.38 1.59 0.83
C TYR A 97 -10.51 2.54 0.44
N PHE A 98 -10.59 3.71 1.07
CA PHE A 98 -11.53 4.75 0.65
C PHE A 98 -10.94 5.56 -0.49
N ASP A 99 -11.67 5.65 -1.61
CA ASP A 99 -11.32 6.55 -2.70
C ASP A 99 -11.61 8.02 -2.33
N GLN A 100 -11.13 8.95 -3.14
CA GLN A 100 -11.30 10.40 -2.89
C GLN A 100 -12.75 10.88 -2.92
N THR A 101 -13.67 10.08 -3.43
CA THR A 101 -15.11 10.37 -3.47
C THR A 101 -15.86 9.74 -2.31
N GLY A 102 -15.14 9.06 -1.41
CA GLY A 102 -15.70 8.43 -0.20
C GLY A 102 -16.30 7.04 -0.44
N ASN A 103 -16.13 6.46 -1.63
CA ASN A 103 -16.52 5.06 -1.84
C ASN A 103 -15.47 4.13 -1.23
N LEU A 104 -15.91 2.99 -0.71
CA LEU A 104 -15.03 1.96 -0.20
C LEU A 104 -14.69 0.96 -1.31
N LEU A 105 -13.41 0.87 -1.65
CA LEU A 105 -12.85 -0.16 -2.51
C LEU A 105 -12.55 -1.39 -1.67
N VAL A 106 -12.84 -2.58 -2.17
CA VAL A 106 -12.72 -3.83 -1.41
C VAL A 106 -12.14 -4.94 -2.27
N CYS A 107 -11.10 -5.59 -1.79
CA CYS A 107 -10.66 -6.89 -2.28
C CYS A 107 -11.58 -7.96 -1.67
N GLU A 108 -12.51 -8.50 -2.44
CA GLU A 108 -13.33 -9.64 -2.03
C GLU A 108 -12.60 -10.94 -2.41
N SER A 109 -11.64 -11.34 -1.57
CA SER A 109 -10.75 -12.49 -1.80
C SER A 109 -11.51 -13.79 -2.00
N GLY A 110 -12.58 -14.00 -1.24
CA GLY A 110 -13.41 -15.20 -1.32
C GLY A 110 -14.17 -15.28 -2.64
N GLU A 111 -14.67 -14.17 -3.14
CA GLU A 111 -15.37 -14.06 -4.42
C GLU A 111 -14.41 -13.86 -5.61
N ARG A 112 -13.12 -13.67 -5.34
CA ARG A 112 -12.05 -13.48 -6.34
C ARG A 112 -12.31 -12.27 -7.23
N ARG A 113 -12.63 -11.12 -6.62
CA ARG A 113 -12.97 -9.88 -7.33
C ARG A 113 -12.60 -8.63 -6.52
N VAL A 114 -12.51 -7.51 -7.21
CA VAL A 114 -12.42 -6.17 -6.63
C VAL A 114 -13.74 -5.46 -6.82
N THR A 115 -14.25 -4.85 -5.75
CA THR A 115 -15.56 -4.14 -5.77
C THR A 115 -15.42 -2.72 -5.24
N ARG A 116 -16.42 -1.89 -5.59
CA ARG A 116 -16.65 -0.58 -5.00
C ARG A 116 -17.99 -0.60 -4.28
N VAL A 117 -17.99 -0.21 -3.01
CA VAL A 117 -19.18 0.05 -2.21
C VAL A 117 -19.40 1.55 -2.20
N SER A 118 -20.48 2.00 -2.81
CA SER A 118 -20.85 3.42 -2.90
C SER A 118 -21.44 3.93 -1.60
N LEU A 119 -21.54 5.26 -1.44
CA LEU A 119 -22.10 5.90 -0.23
C LEU A 119 -23.56 5.48 0.08
N ASP A 120 -24.32 5.07 -0.92
CA ASP A 120 -25.68 4.53 -0.76
C ASP A 120 -25.71 3.03 -0.41
N GLY A 121 -24.54 2.40 -0.25
CA GLY A 121 -24.39 0.98 0.04
C GLY A 121 -24.45 0.05 -1.18
N SER A 122 -24.65 0.58 -2.40
CA SER A 122 -24.62 -0.23 -3.62
C SER A 122 -23.22 -0.78 -3.89
N VAL A 123 -23.16 -2.01 -4.42
CA VAL A 123 -21.88 -2.70 -4.72
C VAL A 123 -21.75 -2.89 -6.22
N SER A 124 -20.66 -2.44 -6.78
CA SER A 124 -20.29 -2.66 -8.19
C SER A 124 -18.98 -3.42 -8.30
N VAL A 125 -18.89 -4.37 -9.24
CA VAL A 125 -17.67 -5.10 -9.54
C VAL A 125 -16.79 -4.23 -10.43
N LEU A 126 -15.54 -4.02 -10.03
CA LEU A 126 -14.53 -3.28 -10.80
C LEU A 126 -13.65 -4.22 -11.63
N ALA A 127 -13.29 -5.38 -11.07
CA ALA A 127 -12.53 -6.41 -11.76
C ALA A 127 -12.80 -7.79 -11.13
N ASP A 128 -12.95 -8.83 -11.93
CA ASP A 128 -13.06 -10.24 -11.52
C ASP A 128 -12.16 -11.16 -12.34
N SER A 129 -11.55 -10.63 -13.40
CA SER A 129 -10.75 -11.39 -14.36
C SER A 129 -9.69 -10.51 -15.02
N TYR A 130 -8.61 -11.14 -15.48
CA TYR A 130 -7.59 -10.55 -16.33
C TYR A 130 -7.29 -11.50 -17.49
N ASP A 131 -7.27 -10.97 -18.72
CA ASP A 131 -7.05 -11.74 -19.97
C ASP A 131 -7.97 -12.98 -20.09
N GLY A 132 -9.24 -12.81 -19.70
CA GLY A 132 -10.26 -13.86 -19.73
C GLY A 132 -10.13 -14.94 -18.65
N LYS A 133 -9.18 -14.82 -17.73
CA LYS A 133 -8.94 -15.72 -16.61
C LYS A 133 -9.33 -15.08 -15.30
N LYS A 134 -9.96 -15.86 -14.41
CA LYS A 134 -10.39 -15.38 -13.10
C LYS A 134 -9.19 -14.92 -12.26
N LEU A 135 -9.36 -13.84 -11.50
CA LEU A 135 -8.36 -13.39 -10.52
C LEU A 135 -8.07 -14.50 -9.50
N ASN A 136 -6.91 -14.47 -8.86
CA ASN A 136 -6.52 -15.47 -7.86
C ASN A 136 -7.28 -15.30 -6.55
N SER A 137 -6.94 -14.25 -5.80
CA SER A 137 -7.57 -13.91 -4.52
C SER A 137 -7.14 -12.50 -4.13
N PRO A 138 -7.73 -11.44 -4.72
CA PRO A 138 -7.33 -10.06 -4.47
C PRO A 138 -7.15 -9.80 -2.99
N ASN A 139 -5.99 -9.23 -2.59
CA ASN A 139 -5.59 -9.17 -1.20
C ASN A 139 -5.60 -7.73 -0.66
N ASP A 140 -4.74 -6.86 -1.14
CA ASP A 140 -4.67 -5.49 -0.68
C ASP A 140 -4.84 -4.48 -1.82
N ILE A 141 -5.23 -3.23 -1.50
CA ILE A 141 -5.74 -2.27 -2.50
C ILE A 141 -5.43 -0.84 -2.12
N TRP A 142 -5.08 -0.03 -3.11
CA TRP A 142 -4.89 1.41 -2.97
C TRP A 142 -5.42 2.15 -4.20
N ALA A 143 -6.04 3.33 -3.97
CA ALA A 143 -6.45 4.24 -5.05
C ALA A 143 -5.50 5.42 -5.15
N ASP A 144 -5.01 5.70 -6.36
CA ASP A 144 -4.20 6.88 -6.61
C ASP A 144 -5.04 8.17 -6.63
N PRO A 145 -4.41 9.36 -6.46
CA PRO A 145 -5.12 10.63 -6.46
C PRO A 145 -5.87 10.95 -7.77
N ASN A 146 -5.56 10.26 -8.87
CA ASN A 146 -6.22 10.43 -10.17
C ASN A 146 -7.37 9.42 -10.38
N GLY A 147 -7.63 8.57 -9.38
CA GLY A 147 -8.72 7.59 -9.37
C GLY A 147 -8.37 6.25 -10.00
N GLY A 148 -7.12 6.00 -10.36
CA GLY A 148 -6.63 4.67 -10.70
C GLY A 148 -6.52 3.80 -9.45
N ILE A 149 -6.60 2.49 -9.60
CA ILE A 149 -6.65 1.56 -8.47
C ILE A 149 -5.61 0.47 -8.66
N TYR A 150 -4.71 0.31 -7.69
CA TYR A 150 -3.75 -0.79 -7.63
C TYR A 150 -4.20 -1.83 -6.62
N PHE A 151 -4.04 -3.11 -6.96
CA PHE A 151 -4.32 -4.19 -6.03
C PHE A 151 -3.40 -5.39 -6.28
N SER A 152 -3.08 -6.11 -5.21
CA SER A 152 -2.34 -7.36 -5.26
C SER A 152 -3.30 -8.54 -5.41
N ASP A 153 -2.88 -9.57 -6.15
CA ASP A 153 -3.67 -10.77 -6.42
C ASP A 153 -2.86 -12.06 -6.20
N PRO A 154 -2.44 -12.33 -4.95
CA PRO A 154 -1.77 -13.58 -4.61
C PRO A 154 -2.77 -14.73 -4.42
N ARG A 155 -2.23 -15.93 -4.14
CA ARG A 155 -2.99 -17.09 -3.68
C ARG A 155 -2.18 -17.85 -2.65
N PHE A 156 -2.46 -17.65 -1.36
CA PHE A 156 -1.61 -18.18 -0.29
C PHE A 156 -1.92 -19.63 0.14
N ARG A 157 -3.15 -20.08 0.01
CA ARG A 157 -3.59 -21.35 0.60
C ARG A 157 -4.02 -22.35 -0.46
N ASP A 158 -5.31 -22.44 -0.69
CA ASP A 158 -5.89 -23.40 -1.63
C ASP A 158 -5.60 -22.97 -3.08
N GLN A 159 -4.84 -23.78 -3.81
CA GLN A 159 -4.48 -23.57 -5.21
C GLN A 159 -5.54 -24.12 -6.18
N THR A 160 -6.66 -24.64 -5.69
CA THR A 160 -7.72 -25.19 -6.53
C THR A 160 -8.35 -24.06 -7.36
N GLY A 161 -8.46 -24.28 -8.67
CA GLY A 161 -9.10 -23.34 -9.61
C GLY A 161 -8.28 -22.08 -9.85
N VAL A 162 -6.97 -22.07 -9.61
CA VAL A 162 -6.07 -21.00 -10.06
C VAL A 162 -6.01 -21.02 -11.59
N GLU A 163 -6.25 -19.88 -12.21
CA GLU A 163 -6.26 -19.71 -13.67
C GLU A 163 -5.14 -18.80 -14.15
N GLN A 164 -4.69 -17.87 -13.28
CA GLN A 164 -3.58 -16.97 -13.60
C GLN A 164 -2.24 -17.72 -13.60
N ASP A 165 -1.27 -17.21 -14.35
CA ASP A 165 0.06 -17.80 -14.53
C ASP A 165 1.06 -17.43 -13.42
N GLY A 166 0.61 -16.75 -12.39
CA GLY A 166 1.43 -16.31 -11.25
C GLY A 166 0.66 -15.41 -10.31
N HIS A 167 1.40 -14.81 -9.38
CA HIS A 167 0.88 -13.82 -8.44
C HIS A 167 1.28 -12.42 -8.91
N HIS A 168 0.32 -11.52 -9.02
CA HIS A 168 0.53 -10.26 -9.72
C HIS A 168 0.02 -9.06 -8.95
N VAL A 169 0.49 -7.88 -9.33
CA VAL A 169 -0.16 -6.61 -9.00
C VAL A 169 -0.80 -6.07 -10.27
N TYR A 170 -2.04 -5.63 -10.13
CA TYR A 170 -2.83 -5.07 -11.22
C TYR A 170 -3.14 -3.61 -11.00
N TYR A 171 -3.44 -2.92 -12.09
CA TYR A 171 -3.91 -1.54 -12.14
C TYR A 171 -5.22 -1.46 -12.92
N ILE A 172 -6.23 -0.83 -12.32
CA ILE A 172 -7.49 -0.48 -12.97
C ILE A 172 -7.43 1.01 -13.28
N PRO A 173 -7.38 1.42 -14.55
CA PRO A 173 -7.38 2.83 -14.92
C PRO A 173 -8.66 3.56 -14.49
N SER A 174 -8.53 4.87 -14.14
CA SER A 174 -9.67 5.69 -13.69
C SER A 174 -10.76 5.89 -14.74
N ASP A 175 -10.43 5.74 -16.01
CA ASP A 175 -11.37 5.85 -17.14
C ASP A 175 -12.16 4.56 -17.39
N GLY A 176 -11.95 3.52 -16.59
CA GLY A 176 -12.61 2.22 -16.72
C GLY A 176 -12.18 1.39 -17.94
N THR A 177 -11.04 1.71 -18.54
CA THR A 177 -10.44 0.90 -19.59
C THR A 177 -9.91 -0.43 -19.05
N LEU A 178 -9.26 -1.23 -19.91
CA LEU A 178 -8.83 -2.58 -19.53
C LEU A 178 -7.83 -2.56 -18.38
N ILE A 179 -8.06 -3.43 -17.41
CA ILE A 179 -7.13 -3.75 -16.32
C ILE A 179 -5.74 -4.11 -16.88
N GLN A 180 -4.69 -3.65 -16.22
CA GLN A 180 -3.31 -3.84 -16.61
C GLN A 180 -2.58 -4.65 -15.53
N ARG A 181 -1.76 -5.62 -15.92
CA ARG A 181 -0.80 -6.26 -15.04
C ARG A 181 0.45 -5.38 -14.98
N VAL A 182 0.78 -4.88 -13.79
CA VAL A 182 1.87 -3.91 -13.61
C VAL A 182 3.08 -4.46 -12.86
N VAL A 183 2.92 -5.58 -12.11
CA VAL A 183 4.02 -6.36 -11.54
C VAL A 183 3.71 -7.85 -11.72
N ASP A 184 4.69 -8.62 -12.21
CA ASP A 184 4.54 -10.05 -12.54
C ASP A 184 5.76 -10.90 -12.12
N ASN A 185 6.64 -10.35 -11.31
CA ASN A 185 7.91 -10.97 -10.95
C ASN A 185 8.18 -10.93 -9.43
N LEU A 186 7.12 -11.01 -8.64
CA LEU A 186 7.16 -11.22 -7.20
C LEU A 186 6.63 -12.62 -6.87
N GLU A 187 7.04 -13.15 -5.71
CA GLU A 187 6.62 -14.49 -5.30
C GLU A 187 5.19 -14.49 -4.76
N ALA A 188 4.86 -13.53 -3.88
CA ALA A 188 3.52 -13.39 -3.31
C ALA A 188 3.26 -11.93 -2.88
N PRO A 189 2.96 -11.03 -3.84
CA PRO A 189 2.65 -9.63 -3.51
C PRO A 189 1.45 -9.59 -2.56
N ASN A 190 1.61 -8.91 -1.42
CA ASN A 190 0.60 -8.78 -0.38
C ASN A 190 0.25 -7.30 -0.19
N GLY A 191 0.76 -6.61 0.83
CA GLY A 191 0.47 -5.21 1.07
C GLY A 191 0.80 -4.30 -0.12
N VAL A 192 -0.12 -3.40 -0.44
CA VAL A 192 0.01 -2.42 -1.53
C VAL A 192 -0.42 -1.04 -1.03
N LEU A 193 0.45 -0.05 -1.13
CA LEU A 193 0.14 1.32 -0.73
C LEU A 193 0.92 2.35 -1.54
N GLY A 194 0.26 3.40 -1.99
CA GLY A 194 0.93 4.53 -2.65
C GLY A 194 1.14 5.73 -1.73
N THR A 195 1.98 6.65 -2.18
CA THR A 195 2.14 7.96 -1.55
C THR A 195 0.95 8.86 -1.84
N ALA A 196 0.63 9.78 -0.91
CA ALA A 196 -0.51 10.69 -1.05
C ALA A 196 -0.44 11.58 -2.30
N ASP A 197 0.75 11.85 -2.83
CA ASP A 197 0.96 12.60 -4.08
C ASP A 197 0.83 11.73 -5.35
N GLY A 198 0.63 10.42 -5.21
CA GLY A 198 0.51 9.49 -6.31
C GLY A 198 1.80 9.24 -7.08
N SER A 199 2.96 9.62 -6.54
CA SER A 199 4.23 9.47 -7.26
C SER A 199 4.86 8.10 -7.12
N LYS A 200 4.55 7.36 -6.04
CA LYS A 200 5.16 6.06 -5.72
C LYS A 200 4.15 5.04 -5.26
N LEU A 201 4.46 3.77 -5.56
CA LEU A 201 3.74 2.60 -5.05
C LEU A 201 4.70 1.70 -4.29
N TYR A 202 4.34 1.35 -3.07
CA TYR A 202 5.00 0.31 -2.29
C TYR A 202 4.26 -1.01 -2.48
N VAL A 203 5.02 -2.10 -2.65
CA VAL A 203 4.49 -3.47 -2.75
C VAL A 203 5.35 -4.36 -1.88
N ALA A 204 4.74 -5.02 -0.91
CA ALA A 204 5.40 -6.03 -0.11
C ALA A 204 5.33 -7.39 -0.81
N ASP A 205 6.48 -8.04 -0.99
CA ASP A 205 6.57 -9.43 -1.40
C ASP A 205 6.64 -10.29 -0.14
N HIS A 206 5.54 -10.95 0.18
CA HIS A 206 5.38 -11.80 1.36
C HIS A 206 5.36 -13.26 0.91
N GLY A 207 6.48 -13.69 0.32
CA GLY A 207 6.68 -15.06 -0.13
C GLY A 207 6.81 -16.06 1.02
N PRO A 208 7.05 -17.33 0.74
CA PRO A 208 7.30 -18.32 1.77
C PRO A 208 8.54 -17.92 2.57
N ASP A 209 8.52 -18.06 3.90
CA ASP A 209 9.57 -17.71 4.88
C ASP A 209 10.98 -18.23 4.48
N THR A 210 11.50 -17.71 3.39
CA THR A 210 12.82 -18.04 2.82
C THR A 210 13.89 -17.04 3.21
N GLY A 211 13.48 -15.92 3.87
CA GLY A 211 14.35 -14.80 4.19
C GLY A 211 14.69 -13.94 2.95
N SER A 212 13.95 -14.13 1.86
CA SER A 212 14.07 -13.33 0.63
C SER A 212 12.97 -12.28 0.48
N GLU A 213 12.06 -12.20 1.46
CA GLU A 213 10.95 -11.25 1.46
C GLU A 213 11.47 -9.81 1.49
N MET A 214 10.93 -8.98 0.62
CA MET A 214 11.30 -7.58 0.49
C MET A 214 10.06 -6.72 0.32
N THR A 215 10.11 -5.49 0.78
CA THR A 215 9.17 -4.46 0.35
C THR A 215 9.84 -3.59 -0.70
N TYR A 216 9.22 -3.50 -1.86
CA TYR A 216 9.69 -2.70 -2.98
C TYR A 216 8.94 -1.38 -3.08
N VAL A 217 9.59 -0.38 -3.67
CA VAL A 217 8.99 0.88 -4.08
C VAL A 217 9.21 1.09 -5.57
N TYR A 218 8.18 1.57 -6.24
CA TYR A 218 8.15 1.86 -7.67
C TYR A 218 7.78 3.31 -7.92
N ASP A 219 8.25 3.89 -9.01
CA ASP A 219 7.73 5.15 -9.53
C ASP A 219 6.45 4.86 -10.34
N ILE A 220 5.37 5.61 -10.07
CA ILE A 220 4.13 5.54 -10.83
C ILE A 220 4.27 6.45 -12.06
N GLN A 221 4.02 5.90 -13.24
CA GLN A 221 4.03 6.63 -14.52
C GLN A 221 2.63 7.20 -14.81
N SER A 222 2.56 8.15 -15.74
CA SER A 222 1.31 8.83 -16.08
C SER A 222 0.22 7.92 -16.66
N ASP A 223 0.58 6.73 -17.14
CA ASP A 223 -0.33 5.70 -17.65
C ASP A 223 -0.64 4.60 -16.62
N GLY A 224 -0.22 4.78 -15.37
CA GLY A 224 -0.40 3.83 -14.27
C GLY A 224 0.62 2.69 -14.24
N ARG A 225 1.52 2.58 -15.22
CA ARG A 225 2.60 1.61 -15.19
C ARG A 225 3.63 1.96 -14.12
N LEU A 226 4.36 0.95 -13.68
CA LEU A 226 5.37 1.08 -12.65
C LEU A 226 6.77 0.99 -13.25
N GLY A 227 7.68 1.83 -12.75
CA GLY A 227 9.07 1.85 -13.14
C GLY A 227 10.01 1.98 -11.94
N ASN A 228 11.31 1.94 -12.20
CA ASN A 228 12.34 2.28 -11.21
C ASN A 228 12.26 1.49 -9.88
N ARG A 229 12.00 0.16 -9.95
CA ARG A 229 11.92 -0.68 -8.75
C ARG A 229 13.16 -0.54 -7.86
N GLN A 230 12.96 -0.23 -6.59
CA GLN A 230 13.97 -0.18 -5.56
C GLN A 230 13.51 -0.94 -4.32
N ILE A 231 14.44 -1.37 -3.47
CA ILE A 231 14.12 -1.95 -2.16
C ILE A 231 13.79 -0.80 -1.21
N ALA A 232 12.57 -0.80 -0.66
CA ALA A 232 12.13 0.13 0.37
C ALA A 232 12.49 -0.36 1.78
N ALA A 233 12.35 -1.68 2.02
CA ALA A 233 12.75 -2.32 3.26
C ALA A 233 13.20 -3.77 3.00
N PRO A 234 14.23 -4.28 3.75
CA PRO A 234 14.72 -5.65 3.60
C PRO A 234 13.86 -6.65 4.39
N GLN A 235 12.55 -6.55 4.22
CA GLN A 235 11.56 -7.50 4.76
C GLN A 235 10.27 -7.43 3.95
N GLY A 236 9.51 -8.52 3.93
CA GLY A 236 8.13 -8.53 3.48
C GLY A 236 7.15 -7.97 4.52
N SER A 237 5.90 -7.86 4.13
CA SER A 237 4.84 -7.40 5.01
C SER A 237 3.50 -7.97 4.58
N ASP A 238 2.63 -8.22 5.54
CA ASP A 238 1.22 -8.54 5.27
C ASP A 238 0.52 -7.24 4.82
N GLY A 239 0.46 -6.23 5.69
CA GLY A 239 -0.06 -4.91 5.36
C GLY A 239 0.90 -3.77 5.71
N MET A 240 0.59 -2.55 5.29
CA MET A 240 1.47 -1.40 5.50
C MET A 240 0.73 -0.07 5.58
N THR A 241 1.37 0.93 6.19
CA THR A 241 0.94 2.34 6.12
C THR A 241 2.14 3.29 6.08
N LEU A 242 1.87 4.55 5.74
CA LEU A 242 2.86 5.63 5.72
C LEU A 242 2.45 6.76 6.66
N ASP A 243 3.42 7.38 7.33
CA ASP A 243 3.20 8.63 8.06
C ASP A 243 3.45 9.88 7.20
N GLU A 244 3.15 11.05 7.75
CA GLU A 244 3.33 12.37 7.10
C GLU A 244 4.77 12.70 6.72
N HIS A 245 5.76 11.97 7.26
CA HIS A 245 7.17 12.09 6.93
C HIS A 245 7.62 11.05 5.90
N GLY A 246 6.70 10.16 5.47
CA GLY A 246 6.97 9.06 4.56
C GLY A 246 7.73 7.91 5.20
N ASN A 247 7.71 7.78 6.53
CA ASN A 247 8.18 6.56 7.16
C ASN A 247 7.19 5.43 6.89
N LEU A 248 7.72 4.26 6.59
CA LEU A 248 6.97 3.08 6.20
C LEU A 248 6.79 2.15 7.41
N TYR A 249 5.54 1.80 7.69
CA TYR A 249 5.13 0.89 8.76
C TYR A 249 4.76 -0.44 8.14
N LEU A 250 5.46 -1.50 8.51
CA LEU A 250 5.31 -2.85 7.97
C LEU A 250 4.88 -3.81 9.07
N THR A 251 3.90 -4.68 8.77
CA THR A 251 3.47 -5.72 9.70
C THR A 251 4.22 -7.04 9.42
N SER A 252 4.74 -7.64 10.49
CA SER A 252 5.40 -8.95 10.46
C SER A 252 5.20 -9.66 11.80
N GLU A 253 6.24 -9.87 12.61
CA GLU A 253 6.09 -10.32 13.99
C GLU A 253 5.58 -9.19 14.94
N GLY A 254 5.80 -7.95 14.55
CA GLY A 254 5.33 -6.72 15.16
C GLY A 254 5.05 -5.68 14.07
N VAL A 255 4.97 -4.40 14.44
CA VAL A 255 4.94 -3.30 13.47
C VAL A 255 6.33 -2.68 13.41
N ASP A 256 7.00 -2.84 12.28
CA ASP A 256 8.34 -2.33 12.03
C ASP A 256 8.29 -1.02 11.25
N ILE A 257 8.98 0.02 11.76
CA ILE A 257 8.99 1.35 11.14
C ILE A 257 10.34 1.59 10.47
N TYR A 258 10.28 1.97 9.20
CA TYR A 258 11.45 2.29 8.37
C TYR A 258 11.40 3.73 7.88
N THR A 259 12.57 4.36 7.77
CA THR A 259 12.70 5.63 7.06
C THR A 259 12.49 5.43 5.55
N GLN A 260 12.25 6.51 4.80
CA GLN A 260 12.24 6.49 3.34
C GLN A 260 13.52 5.92 2.71
N SER A 261 14.64 5.94 3.43
CA SER A 261 15.92 5.38 2.97
C SER A 261 16.11 3.90 3.35
N GLY A 262 15.08 3.23 3.86
CA GLY A 262 15.09 1.80 4.19
C GLY A 262 15.82 1.45 5.50
N ASN A 263 16.10 2.44 6.36
CA ASN A 263 16.68 2.17 7.68
C ASN A 263 15.58 1.94 8.71
N LYS A 264 15.67 0.83 9.44
CA LYS A 264 14.73 0.52 10.51
C LYS A 264 14.91 1.51 11.68
N ILE A 265 13.81 2.10 12.14
CA ILE A 265 13.79 3.04 13.26
C ILE A 265 13.48 2.28 14.55
N VAL A 266 12.39 1.50 14.55
CA VAL A 266 11.88 0.79 15.72
C VAL A 266 10.97 -0.36 15.30
N SER A 267 10.83 -1.36 16.19
CA SER A 267 9.76 -2.36 16.18
C SER A 267 8.81 -2.10 17.32
N ILE A 268 7.52 -2.20 17.05
CA ILE A 268 6.45 -2.10 18.04
C ILE A 268 5.92 -3.52 18.27
N ASP A 269 6.03 -4.01 19.50
CA ASP A 269 5.50 -5.30 19.88
C ASP A 269 3.97 -5.24 20.01
N ILE A 270 3.28 -6.14 19.33
CA ILE A 270 1.82 -6.31 19.40
C ILE A 270 1.52 -7.66 20.08
N PRO A 271 0.51 -7.76 20.96
CA PRO A 271 0.21 -9.01 21.69
C PRO A 271 -0.13 -10.21 20.82
N GLU A 272 -0.60 -9.95 19.58
CA GLU A 272 -0.83 -10.96 18.54
C GLU A 272 -0.06 -10.53 17.27
N ARG A 273 0.30 -11.48 16.40
CA ARG A 273 0.95 -11.15 15.13
C ARG A 273 0.06 -10.23 14.31
N PRO A 274 0.51 -8.98 14.04
CA PRO A 274 -0.28 -8.03 13.25
C PRO A 274 -0.40 -8.51 11.80
N THR A 275 -1.53 -8.23 11.20
CA THR A 275 -1.84 -8.51 9.80
C THR A 275 -1.78 -7.24 8.97
N ASN A 276 -2.40 -6.14 9.45
CA ASN A 276 -2.39 -4.91 8.71
C ASN A 276 -2.47 -3.68 9.64
N VAL A 277 -2.27 -2.48 9.09
CA VAL A 277 -2.12 -1.25 9.89
C VAL A 277 -2.58 -0.01 9.12
N VAL A 278 -3.27 0.91 9.81
CA VAL A 278 -3.68 2.20 9.24
C VAL A 278 -3.68 3.29 10.31
N PHE A 279 -3.50 4.54 9.91
CA PHE A 279 -3.71 5.67 10.80
C PHE A 279 -5.18 6.10 10.79
N GLY A 280 -5.83 6.06 11.96
CA GLY A 280 -7.22 6.45 12.18
C GLY A 280 -7.36 7.54 13.26
N GLY A 281 -8.62 7.78 13.68
CA GLY A 281 -9.00 8.84 14.59
C GLY A 281 -9.11 10.20 13.89
N VAL A 282 -9.81 11.13 14.52
CA VAL A 282 -10.10 12.48 13.97
C VAL A 282 -8.81 13.24 13.60
N ASP A 283 -7.76 13.08 14.39
CA ASP A 283 -6.45 13.72 14.17
C ASP A 283 -5.48 12.91 13.31
N ARG A 284 -5.90 11.70 12.87
CA ARG A 284 -5.06 10.73 12.13
C ARG A 284 -3.77 10.36 12.87
N LYS A 285 -3.77 10.43 14.20
CA LYS A 285 -2.62 10.10 15.06
C LYS A 285 -2.83 8.85 15.91
N THR A 286 -3.79 8.02 15.57
CA THR A 286 -3.98 6.71 16.17
C THR A 286 -3.62 5.64 15.17
N LEU A 287 -2.52 4.94 15.42
CA LEU A 287 -2.17 3.74 14.66
C LEU A 287 -3.16 2.64 15.05
N PHE A 288 -4.01 2.22 14.12
CA PHE A 288 -4.95 1.13 14.26
C PHE A 288 -4.32 -0.12 13.63
N ILE A 289 -4.37 -1.24 14.33
CA ILE A 289 -3.66 -2.47 13.98
C ILE A 289 -4.65 -3.62 14.01
N THR A 290 -4.82 -4.31 12.89
CA THR A 290 -5.46 -5.62 12.85
C THR A 290 -4.44 -6.69 13.18
N ALA A 291 -4.80 -7.67 14.00
CA ALA A 291 -3.89 -8.71 14.46
C ALA A 291 -4.66 -10.00 14.75
N ARG A 292 -4.76 -10.86 13.75
CA ARG A 292 -5.47 -12.15 13.83
C ARG A 292 -6.84 -12.06 14.48
N THR A 293 -6.93 -12.33 15.80
CA THR A 293 -8.21 -12.45 16.50
C THR A 293 -8.65 -11.15 17.19
N GLY A 294 -7.82 -10.10 17.13
CA GLY A 294 -8.06 -8.83 17.79
C GLY A 294 -7.72 -7.61 16.94
N ILE A 295 -8.12 -6.47 17.45
CA ILE A 295 -7.76 -5.15 16.93
C ILE A 295 -7.14 -4.33 18.04
N TYR A 296 -6.11 -3.55 17.70
CA TYR A 296 -5.30 -2.79 18.65
C TYR A 296 -5.11 -1.36 18.19
N SER A 297 -4.71 -0.49 19.11
CA SER A 297 -4.31 0.88 18.79
C SER A 297 -3.09 1.33 19.55
N LEU A 298 -2.38 2.31 18.98
CA LEU A 298 -1.28 3.01 19.63
C LEU A 298 -1.37 4.50 19.28
N LYS A 299 -1.23 5.36 20.30
CA LYS A 299 -1.17 6.82 20.06
C LYS A 299 0.19 7.24 19.55
N MET A 300 0.18 7.99 18.44
CA MET A 300 1.36 8.45 17.73
C MET A 300 1.54 9.97 17.87
N MET A 301 2.77 10.45 17.73
CA MET A 301 3.08 11.89 17.59
C MET A 301 2.85 12.38 16.17
N VAL A 302 3.07 11.51 15.19
CA VAL A 302 2.89 11.75 13.76
C VAL A 302 1.49 11.34 13.30
N ARG A 303 1.07 11.87 12.15
CA ARG A 303 -0.19 11.48 11.51
C ARG A 303 0.10 10.60 10.28
N GLY A 304 -0.89 9.81 9.89
CA GLY A 304 -0.87 9.16 8.59
C GLY A 304 -0.97 10.16 7.43
N GLN A 305 -0.54 9.70 6.26
CA GLN A 305 -0.71 10.43 4.99
C GLN A 305 -2.17 10.58 4.60
#